data_df756ff745e046169138dd274b90dd87
#
_entry.id   df756ff745e046169138dd274b90dd87
#
_cell.length_a   1.000
_cell.length_b   1.000
_cell.length_c   1.000
_cell.angle_alpha   90.00
_cell.angle_beta   90.00
_cell.angle_gamma   90.00
#
_symmetry.space_group_name_H-M   'P 1'
#
loop_
_entity.id
_entity.type
_entity.pdbx_description
1 polymer ?
#
loop_
_entity_poly.entity_id
_entity_poly.type
_entity_poly.pdbx_seq_one_letter_code
_entity_poly.pdbx_strand_id
1 'polypeptide(L)'
;MSTSAAKMQIENVLQPGKTYSADPAKYEAMKKAVLAVLPKTSPGLTVADVQDRVVEHLPQDLFPGGAKSGWWMKAVQLDLEAKGIVKREKTTPIRLRRS
;
A
#
# COMPACT_ATOMS: atom_id res chain seq x y z
N MET A 1 -27.09 -9.85 -6.50
CA MET A 1 -26.43 -9.26 -7.05
C MET A 1 -25.24 -9.10 -6.54
N SER A 2 -24.45 -9.14 -7.06
CA SER A 2 -23.22 -9.12 -6.52
C SER A 2 -22.54 -7.84 -6.71
N THR A 3 -22.33 -7.17 -5.66
CA THR A 3 -21.51 -6.01 -5.71
C THR A 3 -20.09 -6.33 -5.39
N SER A 4 -19.83 -7.58 -5.05
CA SER A 4 -18.47 -7.97 -4.68
C SER A 4 -17.49 -7.79 -5.82
N ALA A 5 -17.97 -7.77 -7.04
CA ALA A 5 -17.12 -7.57 -8.20
C ALA A 5 -16.82 -6.09 -8.46
N ALA A 6 -17.45 -5.20 -7.72
CA ALA A 6 -17.20 -3.78 -7.93
C ALA A 6 -15.74 -3.46 -7.64
N LYS A 7 -15.16 -2.64 -8.49
CA LYS A 7 -13.79 -2.19 -8.31
C LYS A 7 -13.78 -0.82 -7.69
N MET A 8 -12.75 -0.52 -6.93
CA MET A 8 -12.54 0.81 -6.42
C MET A 8 -11.49 1.52 -7.28
N GLN A 9 -11.48 2.83 -7.21
CA GLN A 9 -10.49 3.63 -7.94
C GLN A 9 -9.38 4.02 -6.98
N ILE A 10 -8.14 3.79 -7.39
CA ILE A 10 -6.97 4.18 -6.62
C ILE A 10 -6.15 5.18 -7.41
N GLU A 11 -5.38 5.98 -6.70
CA GLU A 11 -4.57 7.04 -7.29
C GLU A 11 -3.10 6.67 -7.27
N ASN A 12 -2.30 7.47 -7.96
CA ASN A 12 -0.85 7.30 -7.96
C ASN A 12 -0.22 8.68 -7.83
N VAL A 13 0.50 8.90 -6.74
CA VAL A 13 1.11 10.21 -6.46
C VAL A 13 2.09 10.63 -7.56
N LEU A 14 2.67 9.66 -8.26
CA LEU A 14 3.62 9.94 -9.34
C LEU A 14 2.93 10.28 -10.66
N GLN A 15 1.63 10.06 -10.75
CA GLN A 15 0.84 10.34 -11.95
C GLN A 15 -0.47 11.03 -11.55
N PRO A 16 -0.39 12.29 -11.11
CA PRO A 16 -1.57 13.02 -10.66
C PRO A 16 -2.66 13.06 -11.74
N GLY A 17 -3.89 12.85 -11.33
CA GLY A 17 -5.03 12.85 -12.23
C GLY A 17 -5.36 11.51 -12.85
N LYS A 18 -4.50 10.52 -12.69
CA LYS A 18 -4.79 9.16 -13.16
C LYS A 18 -5.33 8.31 -12.04
N THR A 19 -6.27 7.41 -12.38
CA THR A 19 -6.80 6.44 -11.43
C THR A 19 -6.76 5.06 -12.06
N TYR A 20 -6.80 4.04 -11.21
CA TYR A 20 -6.74 2.65 -11.62
C TYR A 20 -7.81 1.87 -10.87
N SER A 21 -8.39 0.87 -11.51
CA SER A 21 -9.34 -0.01 -10.84
C SER A 21 -8.60 -1.02 -9.98
N ALA A 22 -9.12 -1.29 -8.80
CA ALA A 22 -8.49 -2.23 -7.87
C ALA A 22 -9.55 -3.04 -7.12
N ASP A 23 -9.19 -4.26 -6.72
CA ASP A 23 -10.03 -5.12 -5.91
C ASP A 23 -10.11 -4.55 -4.49
N PRO A 24 -11.30 -4.16 -4.00
CA PRO A 24 -11.40 -3.54 -2.68
C PRO A 24 -10.90 -4.41 -1.54
N ALA A 25 -11.17 -5.72 -1.58
CA ALA A 25 -10.74 -6.60 -0.49
C ALA A 25 -9.23 -6.65 -0.37
N LYS A 26 -8.55 -6.78 -1.48
CA LYS A 26 -7.07 -6.81 -1.49
C LYS A 26 -6.50 -5.45 -1.13
N TYR A 27 -7.11 -4.38 -1.62
CA TYR A 27 -6.67 -3.04 -1.28
C TYR A 27 -6.75 -2.81 0.23
N GLU A 28 -7.90 -3.12 0.84
CA GLU A 28 -8.08 -2.89 2.27
C GLU A 28 -7.13 -3.74 3.11
N ALA A 29 -6.91 -4.99 2.72
CA ALA A 29 -5.99 -5.86 3.43
C ALA A 29 -4.56 -5.32 3.37
N MET A 30 -4.11 -4.89 2.20
CA MET A 30 -2.78 -4.34 2.05
C MET A 30 -2.64 -2.99 2.75
N LYS A 31 -3.65 -2.13 2.65
CA LYS A 31 -3.64 -0.84 3.35
C LYS A 31 -3.48 -1.04 4.85
N LYS A 32 -4.24 -1.97 5.41
CA LYS A 32 -4.16 -2.27 6.83
C LYS A 32 -2.76 -2.75 7.20
N ALA A 33 -2.18 -3.64 6.39
CA ALA A 33 -0.84 -4.16 6.63
C ALA A 33 0.22 -3.05 6.57
N VAL A 34 0.15 -2.20 5.55
CA VAL A 34 1.10 -1.10 5.39
C VAL A 34 1.02 -0.15 6.59
N LEU A 35 -0.19 0.24 6.99
CA LEU A 35 -0.34 1.16 8.11
C LEU A 35 0.07 0.54 9.43
N ALA A 36 -0.06 -0.80 9.56
CA ALA A 36 0.36 -1.49 10.78
C ALA A 36 1.88 -1.48 10.96
N VAL A 37 2.65 -1.52 9.86
CA VAL A 37 4.11 -1.59 9.98
C VAL A 37 4.80 -0.23 9.91
N LEU A 38 4.15 0.80 9.39
CA LEU A 38 4.78 2.11 9.24
C LEU A 38 4.81 2.90 10.54
N PRO A 39 5.96 3.48 10.92
CA PRO A 39 6.01 4.39 12.05
C PRO A 39 5.46 5.76 11.66
N LYS A 40 5.14 6.57 12.65
CA LYS A 40 4.76 7.96 12.43
C LYS A 40 5.95 8.91 12.47
N THR A 41 7.09 8.41 12.89
CA THR A 41 8.28 9.23 13.11
C THR A 41 9.25 9.12 11.95
N SER A 42 9.92 10.23 11.67
CA SER A 42 11.01 10.26 10.72
C SER A 42 12.22 9.49 11.28
N PRO A 43 12.98 8.82 10.45
CA PRO A 43 12.94 8.85 8.99
C PRO A 43 12.00 7.82 8.38
N GLY A 44 11.37 6.94 9.16
CA GLY A 44 10.49 5.90 8.64
C GLY A 44 11.25 4.67 8.21
N LEU A 45 10.59 3.85 7.37
CA LEU A 45 11.15 2.58 6.87
C LEU A 45 11.38 2.67 5.37
N THR A 46 12.40 1.96 4.88
CA THR A 46 12.61 1.85 3.44
C THR A 46 11.49 1.04 2.82
N VAL A 47 11.28 1.21 1.52
CA VAL A 47 10.26 0.44 0.81
C VAL A 47 10.51 -1.06 0.96
N ALA A 48 11.78 -1.48 0.89
CA ALA A 48 12.13 -2.90 1.05
C ALA A 48 11.74 -3.43 2.43
N ASP A 49 11.97 -2.63 3.48
CA ASP A 49 11.59 -3.03 4.84
C ASP A 49 10.08 -3.16 4.98
N VAL A 50 9.33 -2.23 4.39
CA VAL A 50 7.87 -2.29 4.42
C VAL A 50 7.38 -3.54 3.71
N GLN A 51 7.94 -3.82 2.53
CA GLN A 51 7.56 -5.00 1.76
C GLN A 51 7.78 -6.29 2.56
N ASP A 52 8.92 -6.39 3.23
CA ASP A 52 9.22 -7.58 4.02
C ASP A 52 8.26 -7.74 5.19
N ARG A 53 7.90 -6.64 5.83
CA ARG A 53 7.08 -6.70 7.04
C ARG A 53 5.59 -6.89 6.76
N VAL A 54 5.08 -6.35 5.64
CA VAL A 54 3.65 -6.46 5.37
C VAL A 54 3.21 -7.90 5.12
N VAL A 55 4.10 -8.74 4.60
CA VAL A 55 3.74 -10.12 4.27
C VAL A 55 3.16 -10.85 5.46
N GLU A 56 3.69 -10.60 6.66
CA GLU A 56 3.20 -11.24 7.87
C GLU A 56 1.80 -10.81 8.28
N HIS A 57 1.33 -9.70 7.75
CA HIS A 57 0.02 -9.15 8.08
C HIS A 57 -1.03 -9.43 7.01
N LEU A 58 -0.66 -10.14 5.94
CA LEU A 58 -1.57 -10.37 4.82
C LEU A 58 -2.35 -11.67 4.98
N PRO A 59 -3.68 -11.64 4.73
CA PRO A 59 -4.49 -12.86 4.75
C PRO A 59 -4.05 -13.82 3.65
N GLN A 60 -3.93 -15.10 3.99
CA GLN A 60 -3.51 -16.11 3.00
C GLN A 60 -4.55 -16.34 1.91
N ASP A 61 -5.82 -16.14 2.21
CA ASP A 61 -6.87 -16.33 1.22
C ASP A 61 -6.83 -15.26 0.12
N LEU A 62 -6.34 -14.06 0.44
CA LEU A 62 -6.22 -12.98 -0.52
C LEU A 62 -4.84 -12.92 -1.16
N PHE A 63 -3.82 -13.30 -0.42
CA PHE A 63 -2.42 -13.26 -0.90
C PHE A 63 -1.74 -14.60 -0.59
N PRO A 64 -2.18 -15.69 -1.25
CA PRO A 64 -1.62 -17.01 -0.92
C PRO A 64 -0.10 -17.03 -1.16
N GLY A 65 0.64 -17.37 -0.09
CA GLY A 65 2.09 -17.39 -0.15
C GLY A 65 2.72 -16.04 -0.41
N GLY A 66 1.98 -14.94 -0.18
CA GLY A 66 2.46 -13.60 -0.48
C GLY A 66 2.38 -13.24 -1.95
N ALA A 67 1.58 -13.98 -2.73
CA ALA A 67 1.49 -13.77 -4.17
C ALA A 67 1.10 -12.34 -4.52
N LYS A 68 1.86 -11.73 -5.42
CA LYS A 68 1.63 -10.36 -5.91
C LYS A 68 1.66 -9.28 -4.83
N SER A 69 2.18 -9.61 -3.64
CA SER A 69 2.24 -8.64 -2.56
C SER A 69 3.09 -7.43 -2.91
N GLY A 70 4.14 -7.61 -3.71
CA GLY A 70 4.99 -6.50 -4.13
C GLY A 70 4.22 -5.49 -4.97
N TRP A 71 3.44 -5.96 -5.94
CA TRP A 71 2.63 -5.09 -6.77
C TRP A 71 1.58 -4.36 -5.94
N TRP A 72 0.88 -5.11 -5.06
CA TRP A 72 -0.17 -4.53 -4.24
C TRP A 72 0.38 -3.52 -3.23
N MET A 73 1.52 -3.85 -2.63
CA MET A 73 2.15 -2.93 -1.67
C MET A 73 2.48 -1.61 -2.35
N LYS A 74 3.07 -1.66 -3.55
CA LYS A 74 3.42 -0.46 -4.26
C LYS A 74 2.19 0.34 -4.69
N ALA A 75 1.16 -0.36 -5.20
CA ALA A 75 -0.07 0.31 -5.62
C ALA A 75 -0.75 1.03 -4.46
N VAL A 76 -0.85 0.37 -3.31
CA VAL A 76 -1.46 0.96 -2.12
C VAL A 76 -0.60 2.10 -1.59
N GLN A 77 0.71 1.92 -1.56
CA GLN A 77 1.63 2.97 -1.13
C GLN A 77 1.42 4.26 -1.92
N LEU A 78 1.38 4.16 -3.24
CA LEU A 78 1.25 5.34 -4.09
C LEU A 78 -0.11 6.02 -3.93
N ASP A 79 -1.15 5.23 -3.71
CA ASP A 79 -2.47 5.77 -3.43
C ASP A 79 -2.51 6.50 -2.08
N LEU A 80 -1.93 5.90 -1.04
CA LEU A 80 -1.89 6.51 0.28
C LEU A 80 -1.03 7.78 0.29
N GLU A 81 0.03 7.83 -0.50
CA GLU A 81 0.83 9.04 -0.66
C GLU A 81 0.01 10.14 -1.34
N ALA A 82 -0.77 9.78 -2.37
CA ALA A 82 -1.62 10.75 -3.06
C ALA A 82 -2.67 11.33 -2.12
N LYS A 83 -3.13 10.52 -1.16
CA LYS A 83 -4.14 10.96 -0.19
C LYS A 83 -3.56 11.60 1.06
N GLY A 84 -2.23 11.68 1.15
CA GLY A 84 -1.59 12.31 2.30
C GLY A 84 -1.56 11.46 3.56
N ILE A 85 -1.92 10.18 3.47
CA ILE A 85 -1.92 9.27 4.62
C ILE A 85 -0.52 8.74 4.89
N VAL A 86 0.27 8.54 3.83
CA VAL A 86 1.66 8.12 3.92
C VAL A 86 2.54 9.26 3.40
N LYS A 87 3.65 9.51 4.07
CA LYS A 87 4.61 10.54 3.68
C LYS A 87 5.90 9.88 3.23
N ARG A 88 6.49 10.45 2.19
CA ARG A 88 7.75 9.98 1.63
C ARG A 88 8.87 10.90 2.10
N GLU A 89 9.92 10.30 2.65
CA GLU A 89 11.13 11.03 3.00
C GLU A 89 12.11 10.96 1.83
N LYS A 90 12.72 12.09 1.50
CA LYS A 90 13.63 12.16 0.35
C LYS A 90 15.02 11.67 0.75
N THR A 91 15.10 10.40 1.08
CA THR A 91 16.37 9.73 1.39
C THR A 91 16.74 8.81 0.24
N THR A 92 17.93 8.24 0.28
CA THR A 92 18.41 7.29 -0.74
C THR A 92 18.82 6.01 -0.02
N PRO A 93 18.04 4.93 -0.12
CA PRO A 93 16.72 4.83 -0.75
C PRO A 93 15.65 5.61 0.01
N ILE A 94 14.52 5.86 -0.64
CA ILE A 94 13.44 6.61 0.00
C ILE A 94 12.88 5.84 1.18
N ARG A 95 12.34 6.58 2.14
CA ARG A 95 11.70 6.01 3.32
C ARG A 95 10.27 6.49 3.42
N LEU A 96 9.44 5.71 4.10
CA LEU A 96 8.02 5.97 4.23
C LEU A 96 7.64 6.01 5.71
N ARG A 97 6.66 6.85 6.03
CA ARG A 97 6.08 6.91 7.37
C ARG A 97 4.62 7.31 7.24
N ARG A 98 3.85 7.07 8.30
CA ARG A 98 2.47 7.57 8.36
C ARG A 98 2.50 9.07 8.66
N SER A 99 1.54 9.76 8.11
CA SER A 99 1.42 11.18 8.40
C SER A 99 0.85 11.43 9.78
#